data_1201527e9111ad69547b86c690d99ff6
#
_entry.id   1201527e9111ad69547b86c690d99ff6
#
_cell.length_a   1.000
_cell.length_b   1.000
_cell.length_c   1.000
_cell.angle_alpha   90.00
_cell.angle_beta   90.00
_cell.angle_gamma   90.00
#
_symmetry.space_group_name_H-M   'P 1'
#
loop_
_entity.id
_entity.type
_entity.pdbx_description
1 polymer ?
#
loop_
_entity_poly.entity_id
_entity_poly.type
_entity_poly.pdbx_seq_one_letter_code
_entity_poly.pdbx_strand_id
1 'polypeptide(L)'
;GKYTLMDVVNFYKSNPQIKHTMITGGGPTIHGELLQELCMIGDRYGHLVTIETEGSEFVQTKAHCISLSPKLSNSTPRPGTWMDYANREVTEKDKQQHEKWRCNYDAMKKLIMKHEDYQLKPVISNEQDLKEVKELQEILDIPNEMVWLMPEGLTPEQLSDRRTWLMELCEQEGYNFTDRLHIIAYGDKRGV
;
A
#
# COMPACT_ATOMS: atom_id res chain seq x y z
N GLY A 1 1.04 -16.75 12.79
CA GLY A 1 0.02 -17.48 13.56
C GLY A 1 -1.29 -17.49 12.79
N LYS A 2 -2.16 -18.42 13.12
CA LYS A 2 -3.53 -18.41 12.57
C LYS A 2 -4.42 -17.69 13.59
N TYR A 3 -5.00 -16.57 13.18
CA TYR A 3 -5.96 -15.81 13.97
C TYR A 3 -7.35 -15.96 13.36
N THR A 4 -8.38 -15.90 14.20
CA THR A 4 -9.79 -15.91 13.82
C THR A 4 -10.36 -14.49 13.91
N LEU A 5 -11.52 -14.25 13.31
CA LEU A 5 -12.25 -12.98 13.50
C LEU A 5 -12.60 -12.73 14.96
N MET A 6 -12.82 -13.81 15.74
CA MET A 6 -13.08 -13.68 17.18
C MET A 6 -11.85 -13.17 17.94
N ASP A 7 -10.63 -13.52 17.51
CA ASP A 7 -9.41 -13.00 18.13
C ASP A 7 -9.30 -11.48 17.89
N VAL A 8 -9.68 -10.99 16.70
CA VAL A 8 -9.76 -9.55 16.41
C VAL A 8 -10.77 -8.86 17.31
N VAL A 9 -11.97 -9.43 17.45
CA VAL A 9 -13.01 -8.91 18.35
C VAL A 9 -12.52 -8.86 19.80
N ASN A 10 -11.87 -9.90 20.28
CA ASN A 10 -11.33 -9.97 21.64
C ASN A 10 -10.22 -8.93 21.83
N PHE A 11 -9.37 -8.72 20.81
CA PHE A 11 -8.35 -7.68 20.84
C PHE A 11 -8.96 -6.28 20.99
N TYR A 12 -10.00 -5.92 20.22
CA TYR A 12 -10.68 -4.64 20.34
C TYR A 12 -11.32 -4.43 21.71
N LYS A 13 -11.98 -5.46 22.25
CA LYS A 13 -12.57 -5.42 23.60
C LYS A 13 -11.53 -5.20 24.69
N SER A 14 -10.35 -5.81 24.54
CA SER A 14 -9.26 -5.70 25.51
C SER A 14 -8.47 -4.42 25.40
N ASN A 15 -8.59 -3.69 24.28
CA ASN A 15 -7.84 -2.48 23.98
C ASN A 15 -8.74 -1.31 23.52
N PRO A 16 -9.71 -0.88 24.35
CA PRO A 16 -10.72 0.11 23.94
C PRO A 16 -10.15 1.50 23.65
N GLN A 17 -8.90 1.77 24.04
CA GLN A 17 -8.16 3.00 23.75
C GLN A 17 -7.67 3.07 22.31
N ILE A 18 -7.51 1.95 21.60
CA ILE A 18 -7.13 1.90 20.19
C ILE A 18 -8.36 2.23 19.35
N LYS A 19 -8.24 3.21 18.46
CA LYS A 19 -9.35 3.72 17.62
C LYS A 19 -9.07 3.65 16.13
N HIS A 20 -7.92 3.17 15.73
CA HIS A 20 -7.55 3.03 14.33
C HIS A 20 -7.10 1.60 14.03
N THR A 21 -7.65 1.03 12.96
CA THR A 21 -7.26 -0.27 12.43
C THR A 21 -6.74 -0.11 11.01
N MET A 22 -5.52 -0.55 10.77
CA MET A 22 -4.97 -0.65 9.42
C MET A 22 -4.96 -2.11 8.98
N ILE A 23 -5.61 -2.40 7.87
CA ILE A 23 -5.62 -3.73 7.25
C ILE A 23 -4.65 -3.68 6.07
N THR A 24 -3.59 -4.46 6.14
CA THR A 24 -2.49 -4.45 5.17
C THR A 24 -1.90 -5.85 4.99
N GLY A 25 -0.98 -5.98 4.03
CA GLY A 25 -0.21 -7.21 3.77
C GLY A 25 -0.85 -8.13 2.73
N GLY A 26 -0.01 -8.69 1.85
CA GLY A 26 -0.40 -9.72 0.89
C GLY A 26 -1.50 -9.36 -0.10
N GLY A 27 -1.74 -8.07 -0.40
CA GLY A 27 -2.84 -7.62 -1.25
C GLY A 27 -4.22 -7.89 -0.62
N PRO A 28 -4.66 -7.14 0.40
CA PRO A 28 -5.89 -7.44 1.15
C PRO A 28 -7.14 -7.48 0.28
N THR A 29 -7.18 -6.75 -0.83
CA THR A 29 -8.32 -6.72 -1.75
C THR A 29 -8.58 -8.04 -2.49
N ILE A 30 -7.58 -8.93 -2.59
CA ILE A 30 -7.80 -10.27 -3.17
C ILE A 30 -8.59 -11.21 -2.23
N HIS A 31 -8.75 -10.84 -0.96
CA HIS A 31 -9.49 -11.59 0.06
C HIS A 31 -10.83 -10.92 0.38
N GLY A 32 -11.61 -10.60 -0.65
CA GLY A 32 -12.77 -9.71 -0.60
C GLY A 32 -13.77 -9.96 0.54
N GLU A 33 -14.22 -11.21 0.76
CA GLU A 33 -15.17 -11.54 1.83
C GLU A 33 -14.58 -11.30 3.22
N LEU A 34 -13.36 -11.80 3.47
CA LEU A 34 -12.68 -11.61 4.74
C LEU A 34 -12.40 -10.13 5.01
N LEU A 35 -12.00 -9.37 3.97
CA LEU A 35 -11.76 -7.95 4.08
C LEU A 35 -13.02 -7.18 4.46
N GLN A 36 -14.17 -7.50 3.84
CA GLN A 36 -15.47 -6.92 4.20
C GLN A 36 -15.83 -7.18 5.66
N GLU A 37 -15.67 -8.43 6.13
CA GLU A 37 -15.95 -8.81 7.52
C GLU A 37 -15.05 -8.07 8.52
N LEU A 38 -13.76 -7.96 8.24
CA LEU A 38 -12.81 -7.22 9.08
C LEU A 38 -13.18 -5.73 9.15
N CYS A 39 -13.53 -5.10 8.02
CA CYS A 39 -13.97 -3.70 7.99
C CYS A 39 -15.27 -3.49 8.79
N MET A 40 -16.25 -4.40 8.64
CA MET A 40 -17.51 -4.33 9.40
C MET A 40 -17.28 -4.52 10.91
N ILE A 41 -16.34 -5.38 11.31
CA ILE A 41 -15.99 -5.53 12.70
C ILE A 41 -15.34 -4.24 13.23
N GLY A 42 -14.36 -3.68 12.51
CA GLY A 42 -13.72 -2.42 12.89
C GLY A 42 -14.73 -1.29 13.07
N ASP A 43 -15.59 -1.07 12.08
CA ASP A 43 -16.66 -0.06 12.12
C ASP A 43 -17.60 -0.27 13.33
N ARG A 44 -18.06 -1.52 13.58
CA ARG A 44 -18.92 -1.87 14.73
C ARG A 44 -18.29 -1.53 16.08
N TYR A 45 -16.96 -1.62 16.20
CA TYR A 45 -16.23 -1.29 17.42
C TYR A 45 -15.76 0.17 17.47
N GLY A 46 -16.20 1.00 16.52
CA GLY A 46 -15.90 2.44 16.47
C GLY A 46 -14.45 2.74 16.10
N HIS A 47 -13.82 1.90 15.29
CA HIS A 47 -12.49 2.13 14.75
C HIS A 47 -12.57 2.87 13.41
N LEU A 48 -11.67 3.82 13.19
CA LEU A 48 -11.34 4.28 11.85
C LEU A 48 -10.58 3.14 11.14
N VAL A 49 -11.13 2.65 10.05
CA VAL A 49 -10.55 1.54 9.30
C VAL A 49 -9.87 2.07 8.04
N THR A 50 -8.58 1.79 7.90
CA THR A 50 -7.80 2.06 6.69
C THR A 50 -7.41 0.74 6.05
N ILE A 51 -7.57 0.63 4.73
CA ILE A 51 -7.03 -0.48 3.93
C ILE A 51 -5.80 0.04 3.18
N GLU A 52 -4.65 -0.61 3.38
CA GLU A 52 -3.47 -0.41 2.56
C GLU A 52 -3.39 -1.50 1.49
N THR A 53 -3.49 -1.11 0.22
CA THR A 53 -3.54 -2.03 -0.92
C THR A 53 -2.76 -1.49 -2.11
N GLU A 54 -2.24 -2.38 -2.95
CA GLU A 54 -1.65 -2.04 -4.25
C GLU A 54 -2.70 -1.69 -5.32
N GLY A 55 -3.98 -1.95 -5.07
CA GLY A 55 -5.08 -1.61 -5.97
C GLY A 55 -5.30 -2.59 -7.13
N SER A 56 -4.80 -3.82 -7.02
CA SER A 56 -4.94 -4.83 -8.08
C SER A 56 -6.38 -5.30 -8.29
N GLU A 57 -7.23 -5.19 -7.25
CA GLU A 57 -8.64 -5.60 -7.29
C GLU A 57 -9.54 -4.62 -6.51
N PHE A 58 -10.78 -4.47 -6.99
CA PHE A 58 -11.79 -3.66 -6.30
C PHE A 58 -12.65 -4.54 -5.39
N VAL A 59 -12.80 -4.10 -4.14
CA VAL A 59 -13.75 -4.65 -3.17
C VAL A 59 -14.49 -3.52 -2.49
N GLN A 60 -15.82 -3.58 -2.49
CA GLN A 60 -16.65 -2.63 -1.72
C GLN A 60 -16.58 -2.98 -0.24
N THR A 61 -16.13 -2.06 0.59
CA THR A 61 -15.99 -2.25 2.04
C THR A 61 -16.59 -1.10 2.86
N LYS A 62 -16.55 -1.25 4.18
CA LYS A 62 -16.86 -0.21 5.18
C LYS A 62 -15.60 0.51 5.68
N ALA A 63 -14.48 0.43 4.95
CA ALA A 63 -13.30 1.19 5.30
C ALA A 63 -13.55 2.68 5.13
N HIS A 64 -12.96 3.49 6.02
CA HIS A 64 -13.02 4.95 5.98
C HIS A 64 -12.01 5.51 4.98
N CYS A 65 -10.82 4.91 4.93
CA CYS A 65 -9.72 5.38 4.07
C CYS A 65 -9.11 4.25 3.25
N ILE A 66 -8.77 4.54 1.99
CA ILE A 66 -7.94 3.70 1.12
C ILE A 66 -6.55 4.30 1.01
N SER A 67 -5.54 3.60 1.55
CA SER A 67 -4.13 3.90 1.32
C SER A 67 -3.65 3.10 0.11
N LEU A 68 -3.75 3.73 -1.07
CA LEU A 68 -3.39 3.09 -2.34
C LEU A 68 -1.88 3.16 -2.55
N SER A 69 -1.20 2.01 -2.51
CA SER A 69 0.25 1.88 -2.69
C SER A 69 0.56 1.10 -3.97
N PRO A 70 0.35 1.70 -5.16
CA PRO A 70 0.52 1.01 -6.42
C PRO A 70 1.97 0.60 -6.64
N LYS A 71 2.17 -0.50 -7.31
CA LYS A 71 3.49 -0.96 -7.72
C LYS A 71 3.89 -0.24 -9.00
N LEU A 72 5.02 0.47 -8.96
CA LEU A 72 5.61 1.11 -10.13
C LEU A 72 6.43 0.11 -10.97
N SER A 73 6.83 0.50 -12.16
CA SER A 73 7.60 -0.34 -13.10
C SER A 73 8.93 -0.83 -12.54
N ASN A 74 9.52 -0.09 -11.58
CA ASN A 74 10.73 -0.49 -10.87
C ASN A 74 10.59 -1.81 -10.09
N SER A 75 9.35 -2.18 -9.73
CA SER A 75 9.02 -3.43 -9.01
C SER A 75 8.76 -4.62 -9.94
N THR A 76 8.77 -4.41 -11.27
CA THR A 76 8.49 -5.46 -12.25
C THR A 76 9.54 -6.56 -12.20
N PRO A 77 9.14 -7.82 -11.98
CA PRO A 77 10.10 -8.92 -11.89
C PRO A 77 10.79 -9.14 -13.24
N ARG A 78 12.11 -9.41 -13.18
CA ARG A 78 12.92 -9.62 -14.38
C ARG A 78 13.02 -11.10 -14.70
N PRO A 79 12.60 -11.56 -15.88
CA PRO A 79 12.76 -12.95 -16.30
C PRO A 79 14.21 -13.43 -16.20
N GLY A 80 14.40 -14.67 -15.72
CA GLY A 80 15.73 -15.25 -15.48
C GLY A 80 16.35 -14.89 -14.12
N THR A 81 15.72 -14.01 -13.31
CA THR A 81 16.15 -13.78 -11.91
C THR A 81 15.50 -14.79 -10.97
N TRP A 82 16.13 -15.05 -9.83
CA TRP A 82 15.61 -15.96 -8.82
C TRP A 82 14.48 -15.31 -8.00
N MET A 83 13.41 -16.05 -7.76
CA MET A 83 12.26 -15.64 -6.96
C MET A 83 12.21 -16.49 -5.68
N ASP A 84 12.75 -15.95 -4.58
CA ASP A 84 12.92 -16.69 -3.33
C ASP A 84 11.64 -17.27 -2.74
N TYR A 85 10.55 -16.48 -2.69
CA TYR A 85 9.29 -16.93 -2.11
C TYR A 85 8.59 -18.05 -2.91
N ALA A 86 8.89 -18.16 -4.22
CA ALA A 86 8.38 -19.20 -5.08
C ALA A 86 9.38 -20.33 -5.31
N ASN A 87 10.63 -20.17 -4.85
CA ASN A 87 11.74 -21.09 -5.02
C ASN A 87 11.95 -21.54 -6.48
N ARG A 88 11.91 -20.59 -7.41
CA ARG A 88 12.09 -20.79 -8.85
C ARG A 88 12.53 -19.51 -9.56
N GLU A 89 12.92 -19.62 -10.82
CA GLU A 89 13.18 -18.45 -11.67
C GLU A 89 11.89 -17.73 -12.08
N VAL A 90 12.02 -16.41 -12.24
CA VAL A 90 10.99 -15.53 -12.82
C VAL A 90 10.83 -15.86 -14.31
N THR A 91 9.60 -16.01 -14.75
CA THR A 91 9.23 -16.24 -16.14
C THR A 91 8.66 -14.98 -16.80
N GLU A 92 8.56 -14.97 -18.14
CA GLU A 92 7.84 -13.92 -18.88
C GLU A 92 6.36 -13.85 -18.47
N LYS A 93 5.76 -14.98 -18.08
CA LYS A 93 4.38 -15.01 -17.58
C LYS A 93 4.25 -14.27 -16.25
N ASP A 94 5.22 -14.41 -15.35
CA ASP A 94 5.21 -13.67 -14.06
C ASP A 94 5.29 -12.17 -14.31
N LYS A 95 6.16 -11.72 -15.21
CA LYS A 95 6.26 -10.33 -15.62
C LYS A 95 4.94 -9.82 -16.20
N GLN A 96 4.35 -10.52 -17.16
CA GLN A 96 3.08 -10.12 -17.76
C GLN A 96 1.94 -10.06 -16.74
N GLN A 97 1.89 -11.02 -15.82
CA GLN A 97 0.89 -11.02 -14.75
C GLN A 97 1.07 -9.86 -13.78
N HIS A 98 2.32 -9.54 -13.42
CA HIS A 98 2.65 -8.41 -12.57
C HIS A 98 2.22 -7.08 -13.22
N GLU A 99 2.55 -6.88 -14.51
CA GLU A 99 2.14 -5.69 -15.27
C GLU A 99 0.61 -5.55 -15.33
N LYS A 100 -0.09 -6.65 -15.57
CA LYS A 100 -1.56 -6.66 -15.60
C LYS A 100 -2.15 -6.21 -14.24
N TRP A 101 -1.58 -6.67 -13.13
CA TRP A 101 -2.09 -6.33 -11.80
C TRP A 101 -1.76 -4.90 -11.39
N ARG A 102 -0.51 -4.47 -11.58
CA ARG A 102 -0.09 -3.13 -11.19
C ARG A 102 -0.76 -2.01 -12.00
N CYS A 103 -1.22 -2.30 -13.23
CA CYS A 103 -1.90 -1.36 -14.12
C CYS A 103 -3.42 -1.53 -14.14
N ASN A 104 -4.03 -2.12 -13.11
CA ASN A 104 -5.50 -2.21 -13.02
C ASN A 104 -6.11 -0.88 -12.56
N TYR A 105 -6.03 0.14 -13.41
CA TYR A 105 -6.49 1.50 -13.12
C TYR A 105 -8.00 1.57 -12.85
N ASP A 106 -8.80 0.68 -13.46
CA ASP A 106 -10.24 0.61 -13.19
C ASP A 106 -10.55 0.19 -11.75
N ALA A 107 -9.78 -0.77 -11.19
CA ALA A 107 -9.91 -1.16 -9.80
C ALA A 107 -9.49 -0.02 -8.86
N MET A 108 -8.37 0.65 -9.16
CA MET A 108 -7.88 1.80 -8.39
C MET A 108 -8.89 2.95 -8.37
N LYS A 109 -9.44 3.33 -9.52
CA LYS A 109 -10.49 4.37 -9.61
C LYS A 109 -11.72 4.02 -8.79
N LYS A 110 -12.20 2.78 -8.84
CA LYS A 110 -13.35 2.33 -8.04
C LYS A 110 -13.04 2.37 -6.55
N LEU A 111 -11.83 1.99 -6.12
CA LEU A 111 -11.41 2.10 -4.72
C LEU A 111 -11.45 3.54 -4.24
N ILE A 112 -10.91 4.49 -5.00
CA ILE A 112 -10.94 5.93 -4.68
C ILE A 112 -12.37 6.47 -4.63
N MET A 113 -13.18 6.20 -5.64
CA MET A 113 -14.54 6.76 -5.77
C MET A 113 -15.55 6.21 -4.76
N LYS A 114 -15.30 5.03 -4.18
CA LYS A 114 -16.27 4.32 -3.32
C LYS A 114 -15.96 4.40 -1.84
N HIS A 115 -14.91 5.12 -1.46
CA HIS A 115 -14.53 5.33 -0.06
C HIS A 115 -14.52 6.82 0.26
N GLU A 116 -14.72 7.16 1.54
CA GLU A 116 -14.84 8.56 1.99
C GLU A 116 -13.53 9.32 1.88
N ASP A 117 -12.42 8.62 2.12
CA ASP A 117 -11.07 9.19 2.10
C ASP A 117 -10.08 8.25 1.42
N TYR A 118 -9.01 8.82 0.85
CA TYR A 118 -7.96 8.04 0.22
C TYR A 118 -6.64 8.79 0.22
N GLN A 119 -5.56 8.06 -0.01
CA GLN A 119 -4.24 8.59 -0.31
C GLN A 119 -3.55 7.73 -1.37
N LEU A 120 -2.81 8.36 -2.27
CA LEU A 120 -1.90 7.69 -3.21
C LEU A 120 -0.50 7.67 -2.60
N LYS A 121 0.02 6.47 -2.28
CA LYS A 121 1.28 6.30 -1.52
C LYS A 121 2.29 5.42 -2.25
N PRO A 122 2.85 5.85 -3.38
CA PRO A 122 3.85 5.11 -4.12
C PRO A 122 5.21 5.13 -3.41
N VAL A 123 5.98 4.05 -3.62
CA VAL A 123 7.39 3.96 -3.19
C VAL A 123 8.28 4.34 -4.34
N ILE A 124 9.13 5.35 -4.16
CA ILE A 124 10.03 5.85 -5.20
C ILE A 124 11.50 5.79 -4.81
N SER A 125 12.34 5.53 -5.79
CA SER A 125 13.79 5.40 -5.68
C SER A 125 14.55 6.44 -6.53
N ASN A 126 13.90 7.02 -7.52
CA ASN A 126 14.54 7.93 -8.50
C ASN A 126 13.53 8.79 -9.25
N GLU A 127 14.01 9.72 -10.10
CA GLU A 127 13.18 10.63 -10.88
C GLU A 127 12.30 9.92 -11.94
N GLN A 128 12.68 8.75 -12.42
CA GLN A 128 11.88 8.01 -13.38
C GLN A 128 10.59 7.49 -12.72
N ASP A 129 10.70 7.06 -11.45
CA ASP A 129 9.54 6.65 -10.66
C ASP A 129 8.57 7.84 -10.45
N LEU A 130 9.11 9.06 -10.25
CA LEU A 130 8.29 10.27 -10.15
C LEU A 130 7.48 10.54 -11.43
N LYS A 131 8.07 10.33 -12.60
CA LYS A 131 7.34 10.51 -13.88
C LYS A 131 6.15 9.54 -13.95
N GLU A 132 6.37 8.28 -13.57
CA GLU A 132 5.30 7.28 -13.54
C GLU A 132 4.21 7.64 -12.50
N VAL A 133 4.58 8.24 -11.36
CA VAL A 133 3.61 8.75 -10.38
C VAL A 133 2.75 9.86 -10.99
N LYS A 134 3.34 10.80 -11.73
CA LYS A 134 2.60 11.89 -12.41
C LYS A 134 1.62 11.33 -13.46
N GLU A 135 2.06 10.37 -14.27
CA GLU A 135 1.20 9.67 -15.23
C GLU A 135 0.03 8.97 -14.52
N LEU A 136 0.32 8.31 -13.40
CA LEU A 136 -0.71 7.64 -12.59
C LEU A 136 -1.70 8.63 -11.98
N GLN A 137 -1.25 9.78 -11.50
CA GLN A 137 -2.12 10.86 -11.03
C GLN A 137 -3.09 11.34 -12.10
N GLU A 138 -2.60 11.60 -13.32
CA GLU A 138 -3.44 12.01 -14.45
C GLU A 138 -4.47 10.93 -14.80
N ILE A 139 -4.05 9.65 -14.86
CA ILE A 139 -4.96 8.52 -15.13
C ILE A 139 -6.05 8.41 -14.07
N LEU A 140 -5.70 8.59 -12.80
CA LEU A 140 -6.62 8.41 -11.67
C LEU A 140 -7.36 9.68 -11.24
N ASP A 141 -7.01 10.84 -11.82
CA ASP A 141 -7.53 12.17 -11.47
C ASP A 141 -7.34 12.51 -9.97
N ILE A 142 -6.10 12.36 -9.49
CA ILE A 142 -5.71 12.55 -8.08
C ILE A 142 -5.01 13.90 -7.91
N PRO A 143 -5.46 14.80 -7.03
CA PRO A 143 -4.76 16.05 -6.75
C PRO A 143 -3.49 15.84 -5.89
N ASN A 144 -2.54 16.80 -5.97
CA ASN A 144 -1.22 16.68 -5.33
C ASN A 144 -1.31 16.47 -3.81
N GLU A 145 -2.26 17.10 -3.14
CA GLU A 145 -2.46 16.98 -1.69
C GLU A 145 -2.85 15.56 -1.23
N MET A 146 -3.27 14.69 -2.15
CA MET A 146 -3.58 13.29 -1.86
C MET A 146 -2.42 12.34 -2.18
N VAL A 147 -1.29 12.87 -2.67
CA VAL A 147 -0.08 12.08 -3.00
C VAL A 147 0.90 12.13 -1.84
N TRP A 148 1.34 10.95 -1.39
CA TRP A 148 2.29 10.75 -0.29
C TRP A 148 3.47 9.94 -0.80
N LEU A 149 4.58 10.60 -1.11
CA LEU A 149 5.77 9.91 -1.60
C LEU A 149 6.52 9.24 -0.46
N MET A 150 6.93 7.99 -0.68
CA MET A 150 7.64 7.16 0.29
C MET A 150 9.00 6.72 -0.28
N PRO A 151 10.12 6.87 0.47
CA PRO A 151 11.42 6.41 -0.02
C PRO A 151 11.49 4.89 -0.09
N GLU A 152 12.10 4.36 -1.17
CA GLU A 152 12.47 2.95 -1.24
C GLU A 152 13.66 2.69 -0.32
N GLY A 153 13.66 1.55 0.39
CA GLY A 153 14.76 1.10 1.24
C GLY A 153 14.33 -0.02 2.18
N LEU A 154 15.28 -0.93 2.47
CA LEU A 154 15.12 -2.06 3.39
C LEU A 154 15.92 -1.89 4.68
N THR A 155 16.76 -0.85 4.76
CA THR A 155 17.53 -0.50 5.97
C THR A 155 17.36 0.98 6.32
N PRO A 156 17.56 1.36 7.60
CA PRO A 156 17.53 2.75 8.02
C PRO A 156 18.51 3.65 7.24
N GLU A 157 19.69 3.13 6.89
CA GLU A 157 20.72 3.83 6.13
C GLU A 157 20.22 4.16 4.71
N GLN A 158 19.68 3.16 3.99
CA GLN A 158 19.10 3.36 2.65
C GLN A 158 17.98 4.39 2.64
N LEU A 159 17.14 4.39 3.68
CA LEU A 159 16.08 5.41 3.84
C LEU A 159 16.68 6.79 4.12
N SER A 160 17.70 6.88 4.98
CA SER A 160 18.38 8.13 5.32
C SER A 160 18.99 8.80 4.09
N ASP A 161 19.63 8.02 3.23
CA ASP A 161 20.28 8.52 2.01
C ASP A 161 19.28 9.16 1.03
N ARG A 162 18.05 8.66 0.99
CA ARG A 162 17.00 9.14 0.09
C ARG A 162 16.07 10.20 0.70
N ARG A 163 16.01 10.27 2.02
CA ARG A 163 15.02 11.09 2.74
C ARG A 163 15.10 12.56 2.36
N THR A 164 16.29 13.15 2.43
CA THR A 164 16.48 14.58 2.14
C THR A 164 16.05 14.93 0.71
N TRP A 165 16.57 14.18 -0.26
CA TRP A 165 16.19 14.35 -1.66
C TRP A 165 14.66 14.25 -1.86
N LEU A 166 14.01 13.25 -1.23
CA LEU A 166 12.59 13.03 -1.41
C LEU A 166 11.74 14.12 -0.73
N MET A 167 12.18 14.62 0.42
CA MET A 167 11.50 15.74 1.10
C MET A 167 11.56 17.02 0.25
N GLU A 168 12.74 17.36 -0.30
CA GLU A 168 12.92 18.50 -1.21
C GLU A 168 12.04 18.35 -2.46
N LEU A 169 11.97 17.13 -3.02
CA LEU A 169 11.11 16.82 -4.16
C LEU A 169 9.62 17.01 -3.83
N CYS A 170 9.17 16.54 -2.67
CA CYS A 170 7.80 16.73 -2.21
C CYS A 170 7.45 18.23 -2.07
N GLU A 171 8.36 19.04 -1.52
CA GLU A 171 8.19 20.48 -1.41
C GLU A 171 8.06 21.15 -2.77
N GLN A 172 8.92 20.80 -3.72
CA GLN A 172 8.91 21.35 -5.09
C GLN A 172 7.65 21.00 -5.87
N GLU A 173 7.15 19.78 -5.72
CA GLU A 173 6.01 19.26 -6.50
C GLU A 173 4.65 19.47 -5.79
N GLY A 174 4.66 19.93 -4.52
CA GLY A 174 3.44 20.08 -3.72
C GLY A 174 2.85 18.74 -3.27
N TYR A 175 3.68 17.73 -3.04
CA TYR A 175 3.31 16.42 -2.51
C TYR A 175 3.55 16.33 -1.01
N ASN A 176 2.95 15.34 -0.37
CA ASN A 176 3.26 14.97 1.00
C ASN A 176 4.41 13.95 1.04
N PHE A 177 5.17 14.00 2.12
CA PHE A 177 6.21 13.02 2.41
C PHE A 177 5.74 12.04 3.50
N THR A 178 6.08 10.75 3.35
CA THR A 178 5.93 9.75 4.41
C THR A 178 7.15 8.85 4.47
N ASP A 179 7.51 8.37 5.66
CA ASP A 179 8.66 7.49 5.85
C ASP A 179 8.25 6.05 6.16
N ARG A 180 9.17 5.12 6.03
CA ARG A 180 8.97 3.70 6.39
C ARG A 180 9.37 3.48 7.85
N LEU A 181 8.57 4.00 8.77
CA LEU A 181 8.87 3.97 10.21
C LEU A 181 9.14 2.56 10.76
N HIS A 182 8.48 1.53 10.22
CA HIS A 182 8.71 0.15 10.61
C HIS A 182 10.13 -0.33 10.24
N ILE A 183 10.68 0.11 9.10
CA ILE A 183 12.08 -0.18 8.71
C ILE A 183 13.05 0.54 9.64
N ILE A 184 12.76 1.79 10.00
CA ILE A 184 13.60 2.57 10.93
C ILE A 184 13.63 1.91 12.30
N ALA A 185 12.48 1.46 12.80
CA ALA A 185 12.34 0.90 14.14
C ALA A 185 12.79 -0.57 14.25
N TYR A 186 12.53 -1.39 13.22
CA TYR A 186 12.64 -2.85 13.31
C TYR A 186 13.46 -3.49 12.17
N GLY A 187 13.96 -2.69 11.20
CA GLY A 187 14.55 -3.22 9.97
C GLY A 187 13.53 -3.91 9.07
N ASP A 188 13.97 -4.73 8.12
CA ASP A 188 13.10 -5.51 7.20
C ASP A 188 12.46 -6.74 7.90
N LYS A 189 12.00 -6.56 9.12
CA LYS A 189 11.33 -7.62 9.89
C LYS A 189 9.82 -7.59 9.62
N ARG A 190 9.26 -8.73 9.16
CA ARG A 190 7.83 -8.86 8.89
C ARG A 190 7.03 -9.20 10.15
N GLY A 191 5.83 -8.62 10.27
CA GLY A 191 4.88 -8.93 11.35
C GLY A 191 5.23 -8.31 12.70
N VAL A 192 5.84 -7.14 12.69
CA VAL A 192 6.14 -6.31 13.88
C VAL A 192 5.18 -5.15 13.98
#